data_4ed4ca125822853cbf64965bbd2064e1
#
_entry.id   4ed4ca125822853cbf64965bbd2064e1
#
_cell.length_a   1.000
_cell.length_b   1.000
_cell.length_c   1.000
_cell.angle_alpha   90.00
_cell.angle_beta   90.00
_cell.angle_gamma   90.00
#
_symmetry.space_group_name_H-M   'P 1'
#
loop_
_entity.id
_entity.type
_entity.pdbx_description
1 polymer ?
#
loop_
_entity_poly.entity_id
_entity_poly.type
_entity_poly.pdbx_seq_one_letter_code
_entity_poly.pdbx_strand_id
1 'polypeptide(L)'
;MIRNVVVGRLRSAADPAQQAADAALLQEGLAAIGALEFPGMLAMNVGTDLGLRDGGWSFAITNDWQDASAYRVYDADAEHNRLRREIFAKICQDIVRVQFQVDR
;
A
#
# COMPACT_ATOMS: atom_id res chain seq x y z
N MET A 1 2.56 13.37 14.85
CA MET A 1 2.02 12.92 13.57
C MET A 1 1.66 11.44 13.63
N ILE A 2 0.81 11.02 12.73
CA ILE A 2 0.39 9.61 12.63
C ILE A 2 1.11 8.98 11.44
N ARG A 3 1.69 7.81 11.63
CA ARG A 3 2.24 7.01 10.52
C ARG A 3 1.36 5.82 10.26
N ASN A 4 0.94 5.65 9.01
CA ASN A 4 0.22 4.49 8.52
C ASN A 4 1.22 3.59 7.79
N VAL A 5 1.21 2.30 8.11
CA VAL A 5 2.06 1.30 7.46
C VAL A 5 1.18 0.18 6.94
N VAL A 6 1.31 -0.11 5.67
CA VAL A 6 0.61 -1.21 5.00
C VAL A 6 1.68 -2.13 4.42
N VAL A 7 1.56 -3.43 4.68
CA VAL A 7 2.45 -4.44 4.14
C VAL A 7 1.59 -5.51 3.50
N GLY A 8 1.91 -5.88 2.26
CA GLY A 8 1.13 -6.85 1.51
C GLY A 8 1.96 -7.98 0.95
N ARG A 9 1.30 -9.12 0.75
CA ARG A 9 1.87 -10.32 0.13
C ARG A 9 1.04 -10.69 -1.08
N LEU A 10 1.69 -10.81 -2.24
CA LEU A 10 1.02 -11.29 -3.45
C LEU A 10 0.59 -12.74 -3.27
N ARG A 11 -0.53 -13.08 -3.90
CA ARG A 11 -0.99 -14.47 -3.96
C ARG A 11 0.02 -15.33 -4.71
N SER A 12 0.06 -16.61 -4.36
CA SER A 12 0.83 -17.58 -5.13
C SER A 12 0.10 -17.85 -6.43
N ALA A 13 0.80 -17.75 -7.56
CA ALA A 13 0.27 -18.09 -8.86
C ALA A 13 1.18 -19.17 -9.47
N ALA A 14 0.58 -20.29 -9.87
CA ALA A 14 1.34 -21.40 -10.46
C ALA A 14 1.82 -21.09 -11.87
N ASP A 15 1.06 -20.25 -12.58
CA ASP A 15 1.35 -19.86 -13.96
C ASP A 15 2.29 -18.65 -13.98
N PRO A 16 3.48 -18.74 -14.63
CA PRO A 16 4.39 -17.61 -14.75
C PRO A 16 3.77 -16.36 -15.40
N ALA A 17 2.85 -16.55 -16.33
CA ALA A 17 2.15 -15.43 -16.97
C ALA A 17 1.26 -14.70 -15.96
N GLN A 18 0.60 -15.42 -15.06
CA GLN A 18 -0.20 -14.82 -14.01
C GLN A 18 0.67 -14.11 -12.98
N GLN A 19 1.82 -14.69 -12.63
CA GLN A 19 2.78 -14.03 -11.74
C GLN A 19 3.24 -12.70 -12.31
N ALA A 20 3.58 -12.66 -13.61
CA ALA A 20 4.00 -11.45 -14.28
C ALA A 20 2.87 -10.40 -14.34
N ALA A 21 1.65 -10.85 -14.61
CA ALA A 21 0.48 -9.96 -14.64
C ALA A 21 0.20 -9.35 -13.26
N ASP A 22 0.28 -10.15 -12.20
CA ASP A 22 0.09 -9.68 -10.82
C ASP A 22 1.18 -8.67 -10.44
N ALA A 23 2.43 -8.92 -10.81
CA ALA A 23 3.53 -7.99 -10.55
C ALA A 23 3.35 -6.65 -11.28
N ALA A 24 2.90 -6.69 -12.53
CA ALA A 24 2.62 -5.48 -13.31
C ALA A 24 1.46 -4.68 -12.71
N LEU A 25 0.40 -5.36 -12.28
CA LEU A 25 -0.74 -4.73 -11.65
C LEU A 25 -0.37 -4.12 -10.28
N LEU A 26 0.52 -4.78 -9.54
CA LEU A 26 1.04 -4.23 -8.29
C LEU A 26 1.77 -2.90 -8.55
N GLN A 27 2.64 -2.84 -9.55
CA GLN A 27 3.35 -1.61 -9.89
C GLN A 27 2.38 -0.49 -10.27
N GLU A 28 1.34 -0.81 -11.05
CA GLU A 28 0.30 0.15 -11.40
C GLU A 28 -0.42 0.67 -10.16
N GLY A 29 -0.81 -0.23 -9.25
CA GLY A 29 -1.50 0.14 -8.01
C GLY A 29 -0.62 0.99 -7.09
N LEU A 30 0.65 0.63 -6.94
CA LEU A 30 1.58 1.41 -6.12
C LEU A 30 1.80 2.81 -6.69
N ALA A 31 1.95 2.94 -8.00
CA ALA A 31 2.10 4.24 -8.64
C ALA A 31 0.85 5.11 -8.42
N ALA A 32 -0.34 4.52 -8.53
CA ALA A 32 -1.60 5.24 -8.35
C ALA A 32 -1.79 5.69 -6.89
N ILE A 33 -1.52 4.82 -5.91
CA ILE A 33 -1.58 5.18 -4.49
C ILE A 33 -0.54 6.25 -4.17
N GLY A 34 0.68 6.08 -4.66
CA GLY A 34 1.77 7.02 -4.42
C GLY A 34 1.52 8.43 -4.96
N ALA A 35 0.63 8.56 -5.95
CA ALA A 35 0.28 9.84 -6.55
C ALA A 35 -0.87 10.56 -5.83
N LEU A 36 -1.55 9.91 -4.88
CA LEU A 36 -2.64 10.52 -4.13
C LEU A 36 -2.11 11.63 -3.21
N GLU A 37 -2.83 12.72 -3.14
CA GLU A 37 -2.50 13.85 -2.27
C GLU A 37 -3.75 14.29 -1.52
N PHE A 38 -3.56 14.59 -0.23
CA PHE A 38 -4.65 15.04 0.64
C PHE A 38 -4.15 16.12 1.59
N PRO A 39 -5.03 17.04 2.02
CA PRO A 39 -4.67 17.98 3.07
C PRO A 39 -4.22 17.24 4.34
N GLY A 40 -3.13 17.68 4.93
CA GLY A 40 -2.57 17.07 6.14
C GLY A 40 -1.70 15.84 5.89
N MET A 41 -1.52 15.42 4.64
CA MET A 41 -0.55 14.40 4.28
C MET A 41 0.86 14.99 4.33
N LEU A 42 1.75 14.36 5.10
CA LEU A 42 3.13 14.83 5.28
C LEU A 42 4.14 14.06 4.45
N ALA A 43 3.85 12.80 4.15
CA ALA A 43 4.70 11.95 3.34
C ALA A 43 3.90 10.79 2.75
N MET A 44 4.35 10.29 1.62
CA MET A 44 3.80 9.10 0.98
C MET A 44 4.97 8.33 0.34
N ASN A 45 5.12 7.07 0.70
CA ASN A 45 6.17 6.21 0.14
C ASN A 45 5.57 4.86 -0.23
N VAL A 46 5.94 4.36 -1.38
CA VAL A 46 5.51 3.04 -1.86
C VAL A 46 6.73 2.30 -2.41
N GLY A 47 6.74 0.99 -2.29
CA GLY A 47 7.83 0.22 -2.84
C GLY A 47 7.61 -1.27 -2.75
N THR A 48 8.34 -2.00 -3.56
CA THR A 48 8.36 -3.46 -3.53
C THR A 48 9.57 -3.95 -2.74
N ASP A 49 9.48 -5.18 -2.22
CA ASP A 49 10.54 -5.79 -1.44
C ASP A 49 11.83 -5.90 -2.26
N LEU A 50 12.96 -5.57 -1.65
CA LEU A 50 14.28 -5.65 -2.29
C LEU A 50 14.91 -7.04 -2.19
N GLY A 51 14.29 -7.96 -1.44
CA GLY A 51 14.82 -9.30 -1.28
C GLY A 51 16.08 -9.39 -0.43
N LEU A 52 16.30 -8.44 0.48
CA LEU A 52 17.50 -8.42 1.32
C LEU A 52 17.48 -9.54 2.37
N ARG A 53 16.32 -10.06 2.69
CA ARG A 53 16.14 -11.18 3.63
C ARG A 53 15.13 -12.16 3.09
N ASP A 54 15.30 -13.44 3.42
CA ASP A 54 14.33 -14.48 3.07
C ASP A 54 13.02 -14.27 3.83
N GLY A 55 11.91 -14.64 3.21
CA GLY A 55 10.60 -14.58 3.82
C GLY A 55 9.99 -13.18 3.89
N GLY A 56 10.53 -12.23 3.14
CA GLY A 56 9.98 -10.90 3.04
C GLY A 56 8.59 -10.90 2.40
N TRP A 57 7.81 -9.86 2.69
CA TRP A 57 6.53 -9.64 2.04
C TRP A 57 6.76 -8.93 0.70
N SER A 58 5.69 -8.72 -0.09
CA SER A 58 5.87 -8.28 -1.47
C SER A 58 6.07 -6.78 -1.62
N PHE A 59 5.39 -5.99 -0.80
CA PHE A 59 5.43 -4.52 -0.91
C PHE A 59 5.05 -3.84 0.39
N ALA A 60 5.34 -2.55 0.46
CA ALA A 60 4.90 -1.71 1.56
C ALA A 60 4.43 -0.35 1.04
N ILE A 61 3.49 0.23 1.77
CA ILE A 61 3.02 1.60 1.59
C ILE A 61 3.12 2.26 2.96
N THR A 62 3.79 3.41 3.04
CA THR A 62 3.80 4.20 4.26
C THR A 62 3.33 5.61 3.95
N ASN A 63 2.52 6.17 4.82
CA ASN A 63 2.16 7.58 4.71
C ASN A 63 2.02 8.20 6.09
N ASP A 64 2.42 9.45 6.17
CA ASP A 64 2.44 10.21 7.41
C ASP A 64 1.38 11.30 7.34
N TRP A 65 0.70 11.51 8.46
CA TRP A 65 -0.46 12.41 8.55
C TRP A 65 -0.31 13.35 9.73
N GLN A 66 -0.73 14.59 9.52
CA GLN A 66 -0.72 15.60 10.56
C GLN A 66 -1.49 15.15 11.80
N ASP A 67 -2.64 14.51 11.59
CA ASP A 67 -3.50 14.01 12.65
C ASP A 67 -4.39 12.86 12.16
N ALA A 68 -5.15 12.26 13.06
CA ALA A 68 -6.05 11.16 12.74
C ALA A 68 -7.18 11.56 11.77
N SER A 69 -7.65 12.81 11.84
CA SER A 69 -8.69 13.30 10.95
C SER A 69 -8.23 13.28 9.49
N ALA A 70 -6.99 13.73 9.23
CA ALA A 70 -6.42 13.72 7.89
C ALA A 70 -6.29 12.28 7.37
N TYR A 71 -5.82 11.35 8.20
CA TYR A 71 -5.74 9.94 7.83
C TYR A 71 -7.12 9.39 7.46
N ARG A 72 -8.15 9.72 8.23
CA ARG A 72 -9.50 9.20 7.99
C ARG A 72 -10.10 9.68 6.67
N VAL A 73 -9.77 10.89 6.24
CA VAL A 73 -10.19 11.39 4.92
C VAL A 73 -9.59 10.52 3.81
N TYR A 74 -8.31 10.21 3.91
CA TYR A 74 -7.63 9.30 2.99
C TYR A 74 -8.25 7.90 3.02
N ASP A 75 -8.45 7.35 4.20
CA ASP A 75 -8.99 6.00 4.36
C ASP A 75 -10.41 5.88 3.77
N ALA A 76 -11.21 6.93 3.82
CA ALA A 76 -12.57 6.97 3.29
C ALA A 76 -12.67 7.43 1.84
N ASP A 77 -11.56 7.86 1.22
CA ASP A 77 -11.57 8.41 -0.13
C ASP A 77 -12.00 7.39 -1.18
N ALA A 78 -12.87 7.82 -2.10
CA ALA A 78 -13.43 6.94 -3.12
C ALA A 78 -12.37 6.33 -4.05
N GLU A 79 -11.37 7.11 -4.48
CA GLU A 79 -10.31 6.63 -5.38
C GLU A 79 -9.39 5.65 -4.65
N HIS A 80 -8.99 5.98 -3.41
CA HIS A 80 -8.21 5.08 -2.57
C HIS A 80 -8.91 3.73 -2.42
N ASN A 81 -10.21 3.75 -2.12
CA ASN A 81 -10.99 2.52 -1.93
C ASN A 81 -11.21 1.76 -3.23
N ARG A 82 -11.33 2.46 -4.36
CA ARG A 82 -11.39 1.81 -5.68
C ARG A 82 -10.12 1.04 -5.96
N LEU A 83 -8.96 1.63 -5.71
CA LEU A 83 -7.67 0.97 -5.90
C LEU A 83 -7.53 -0.25 -5.00
N ARG A 84 -7.99 -0.15 -3.75
CA ARG A 84 -7.99 -1.30 -2.82
C ARG A 84 -8.81 -2.46 -3.36
N ARG A 85 -10.02 -2.20 -3.85
CA ARG A 85 -10.93 -3.25 -4.34
C ARG A 85 -10.50 -3.82 -5.68
N GLU A 86 -10.09 -2.95 -6.60
CA GLU A 86 -9.89 -3.34 -8.01
C GLU A 86 -8.48 -3.84 -8.29
N ILE A 87 -7.51 -3.47 -7.47
CA ILE A 87 -6.13 -3.89 -7.66
C ILE A 87 -5.66 -4.75 -6.50
N PHE A 88 -5.46 -4.16 -5.32
CA PHE A 88 -4.78 -4.84 -4.22
C PHE A 88 -5.53 -6.07 -3.72
N ALA A 89 -6.84 -6.00 -3.56
CA ALA A 89 -7.63 -7.13 -3.08
C ALA A 89 -7.61 -8.32 -4.05
N LYS A 90 -7.41 -8.06 -5.35
CA LYS A 90 -7.38 -9.12 -6.37
C LYS A 90 -6.07 -9.89 -6.41
N ILE A 91 -4.97 -9.23 -6.12
CA ILE A 91 -3.64 -9.82 -6.28
C ILE A 91 -2.97 -10.22 -4.98
N CYS A 92 -3.50 -9.79 -3.84
CA CYS A 92 -2.88 -10.03 -2.55
C CYS A 92 -3.51 -11.21 -1.83
N GLN A 93 -2.64 -12.06 -1.26
CA GLN A 93 -3.05 -13.12 -0.35
C GLN A 93 -3.35 -12.52 1.03
N ASP A 94 -2.49 -11.62 1.49
CA ASP A 94 -2.59 -10.96 2.79
C ASP A 94 -2.22 -9.49 2.67
N ILE A 95 -2.94 -8.66 3.42
CA ILE A 95 -2.60 -7.25 3.62
C ILE A 95 -2.78 -6.98 5.11
N VAL A 96 -1.75 -6.44 5.74
CA VAL A 96 -1.80 -6.02 7.14
C VAL A 96 -1.47 -4.55 7.24
N ARG A 97 -2.01 -3.90 8.26
CA ARG A 97 -1.80 -2.47 8.45
C ARG A 97 -1.80 -2.10 9.92
N VAL A 98 -1.06 -1.04 10.22
CA VAL A 98 -0.99 -0.47 11.56
C VAL A 98 -0.80 1.04 11.43
N GLN A 99 -1.39 1.79 12.33
CA GLN A 99 -1.19 3.21 12.45
C GLN A 99 -0.67 3.50 13.85
N PHE A 100 0.34 4.35 13.95
CA PHE A 100 0.91 4.67 15.25
C PHE A 100 1.38 6.11 15.31
N GLN A 101 1.49 6.62 16.54
CA GLN A 101 1.94 7.98 16.79
C GLN A 101 3.46 8.04 16.65
N VAL A 102 3.94 9.01 15.87
CA VAL A 102 5.37 9.31 15.80
C VAL A 102 5.56 10.66 16.48
N ASP A 103 6.42 10.66 17.48
CA ASP A 103 6.75 11.85 18.25
C ASP A 103 7.85 12.63 17.53
N ARG A 104 7.50 13.87 17.18
CA ARG A 104 8.42 14.77 16.50
C ARG A 104 8.27 16.17 17.03
#